data_37dcc1eccd6eaa4b4e96c708272489b5
#
_entry.id   37dcc1eccd6eaa4b4e96c708272489b5
#
_cell.length_a   1.000
_cell.length_b   1.000
_cell.length_c   1.000
_cell.angle_alpha   90.00
_cell.angle_beta   90.00
_cell.angle_gamma   90.00
#
_symmetry.space_group_name_H-M   'P 1'
#
loop_
_entity.id
_entity.type
_entity.pdbx_description
1 polymer ?
#
loop_
_entity_poly.entity_id
_entity_poly.type
_entity_poly.pdbx_seq_one_letter_code
_entity_poly.pdbx_strand_id
1 'polypeptide(L)'
;MNRLPARLSLAALAAVLLGLLATGCGSSEDAPPGAKKLSFELTDAGCVPNSTSALAGPIVFEVENAGTTAVTEMEVMEGDAILGEKENLSDGLSGSFSLTLDAGDYTIYCPGGSNEEGTLSVTGKRDAAAGAPDEKGAVEQYRGYLEHNTDELVEETEPFVAAVIAGNVAKAKALYAAARIPYERIEPVAESFGDLDPRIDGRENDVPAKEFGGFHRIEKALWEEGTAKGMAPVAEQLLADVEELEQRVKHVNLQAAQIANGANELLGEVSASKITGEEERYSHIDLVDFEANVEGAEAAFEAVEPLLSKKDPKLAKEIEASFEDVYASLKPYRRGSGFVSYTELSKADTRKLAQEIDALAEELSQVPAQIVG
;
A
#
# COMPACT_ATOMS: atom_id res chain seq x y z
N MET A 1 -70.04 30.29 46.53
CA MET A 1 -69.87 29.81 47.95
C MET A 1 -68.97 28.61 47.97
N ASN A 2 -67.98 28.64 48.85
CA ASN A 2 -67.10 27.58 49.33
C ASN A 2 -66.01 27.00 48.34
N ARG A 3 -64.83 27.52 48.43
CA ARG A 3 -63.67 27.21 49.33
C ARG A 3 -62.96 25.89 49.01
N LEU A 4 -61.81 25.96 48.41
CA LEU A 4 -60.45 25.50 48.69
C LEU A 4 -60.29 24.34 49.76
N PRO A 5 -59.13 23.57 49.75
CA PRO A 5 -57.80 23.95 49.28
C PRO A 5 -56.94 22.82 48.64
N ALA A 6 -55.85 23.29 48.14
CA ALA A 6 -54.68 22.63 47.61
C ALA A 6 -54.05 21.55 48.52
N ARG A 7 -53.38 20.59 47.88
CA ARG A 7 -52.13 20.00 48.38
C ARG A 7 -51.13 19.82 47.23
N LEU A 8 -50.03 20.51 47.33
CA LEU A 8 -48.80 20.26 46.59
C LEU A 8 -48.23 18.87 46.95
N SER A 9 -47.81 18.17 45.95
CA SER A 9 -46.83 17.09 46.12
C SER A 9 -45.72 17.31 45.09
N LEU A 10 -44.57 17.75 45.58
CA LEU A 10 -43.30 17.75 44.85
C LEU A 10 -42.91 16.29 44.57
N ALA A 11 -42.83 15.91 43.30
CA ALA A 11 -42.10 14.75 42.87
C ALA A 11 -40.85 15.25 42.15
N ALA A 12 -39.71 15.08 42.79
CA ALA A 12 -38.40 15.37 42.21
C ALA A 12 -38.11 14.33 41.13
N LEU A 13 -38.10 14.77 39.85
CA LEU A 13 -37.56 13.99 38.75
C LEU A 13 -36.04 14.15 38.75
N ALA A 14 -35.35 13.14 39.23
CA ALA A 14 -33.90 12.98 39.01
C ALA A 14 -33.68 12.58 37.56
N ALA A 15 -33.25 13.52 36.72
CA ALA A 15 -32.79 13.26 35.39
C ALA A 15 -31.38 12.59 35.49
N VAL A 16 -31.33 11.28 35.32
CA VAL A 16 -30.07 10.58 35.09
C VAL A 16 -29.67 10.85 33.65
N LEU A 17 -28.69 11.75 33.45
CA LEU A 17 -27.93 11.85 32.20
C LEU A 17 -27.03 10.61 32.10
N LEU A 18 -27.48 9.61 31.36
CA LEU A 18 -26.56 8.62 30.82
C LEU A 18 -25.77 9.31 29.69
N GLY A 19 -24.57 9.72 30.00
CA GLY A 19 -23.55 10.02 29.00
C GLY A 19 -23.19 8.74 28.27
N LEU A 20 -23.66 8.58 27.05
CA LEU A 20 -23.06 7.62 26.11
C LEU A 20 -21.64 8.15 25.79
N LEU A 21 -20.68 7.61 26.51
CA LEU A 21 -19.29 7.59 26.03
C LEU A 21 -19.31 6.62 24.83
N ALA A 22 -19.35 7.16 23.64
CA ALA A 22 -18.93 6.44 22.45
C ALA A 22 -17.42 6.17 22.62
N THR A 23 -17.09 5.03 23.24
CA THR A 23 -15.78 4.46 23.08
C THR A 23 -15.72 3.98 21.64
N GLY A 24 -15.10 4.78 20.78
CA GLY A 24 -14.58 4.28 19.53
C GLY A 24 -13.63 3.13 19.87
N CYS A 25 -14.00 1.92 19.52
CA CYS A 25 -13.10 0.79 19.47
C CYS A 25 -12.15 1.03 18.29
N GLY A 26 -11.12 1.86 18.50
CA GLY A 26 -9.87 1.67 17.84
C GLY A 26 -9.25 0.44 18.51
N SER A 27 -9.10 -0.64 17.79
CA SER A 27 -8.29 -1.77 18.22
C SER A 27 -6.86 -1.28 18.38
N SER A 28 -6.48 -0.94 19.62
CA SER A 28 -5.08 -0.78 19.95
C SER A 28 -4.46 -2.15 19.85
N GLU A 29 -3.79 -2.43 18.73
CA GLU A 29 -2.96 -3.61 18.61
C GLU A 29 -1.94 -3.62 19.74
N ASP A 30 -1.90 -4.70 20.50
CA ASP A 30 -0.88 -4.91 21.53
C ASP A 30 0.47 -5.08 20.81
N ALA A 31 1.32 -4.05 20.90
CA ALA A 31 2.67 -4.11 20.34
C ALA A 31 3.38 -5.38 20.84
N PRO A 32 4.18 -6.06 19.99
CA PRO A 32 4.90 -7.26 20.38
C PRO A 32 5.75 -7.01 21.62
N PRO A 33 5.93 -8.03 22.47
CA PRO A 33 6.75 -7.87 23.67
C PRO A 33 8.15 -7.37 23.34
N GLY A 34 8.47 -6.16 23.79
CA GLY A 34 9.77 -5.50 23.54
C GLY A 34 9.80 -4.51 22.38
N ALA A 35 8.77 -4.43 21.55
CA ALA A 35 8.68 -3.40 20.52
C ALA A 35 8.49 -2.02 21.13
N LYS A 36 9.20 -1.03 20.59
CA LYS A 36 9.04 0.38 20.99
C LYS A 36 7.96 1.00 20.09
N LYS A 37 7.05 1.76 20.68
CA LYS A 37 6.09 2.59 19.95
C LYS A 37 6.65 4.00 19.78
N LEU A 38 6.62 4.49 18.54
CA LEU A 38 6.85 5.88 18.16
C LEU A 38 5.57 6.42 17.56
N SER A 39 5.10 7.56 18.06
CA SER A 39 3.87 8.20 17.54
C SER A 39 4.23 9.47 16.80
N PHE A 40 3.58 9.70 15.67
CA PHE A 40 3.76 10.85 14.80
C PHE A 40 2.40 11.51 14.52
N GLU A 41 2.39 12.83 14.55
CA GLU A 41 1.24 13.64 14.14
C GLU A 41 1.55 14.29 12.79
N LEU A 42 0.71 14.05 11.77
CA LEU A 42 0.78 14.75 10.48
C LEU A 42 0.15 16.14 10.64
N THR A 43 0.90 17.15 10.24
CA THR A 43 0.51 18.57 10.31
C THR A 43 0.94 19.29 9.04
N ASP A 44 0.46 20.53 8.81
CA ASP A 44 0.93 21.36 7.69
C ASP A 44 2.44 21.64 7.72
N ALA A 45 3.08 21.39 8.87
CA ALA A 45 4.52 21.54 9.00
C ALA A 45 5.30 20.27 8.60
N GLY A 46 4.66 19.15 8.46
CA GLY A 46 5.26 17.83 8.28
C GLY A 46 4.92 16.91 9.46
N CYS A 47 5.69 15.84 9.66
CA CYS A 47 5.49 14.88 10.75
C CYS A 47 6.11 15.38 12.07
N VAL A 48 5.31 15.36 13.12
CA VAL A 48 5.74 15.74 14.47
C VAL A 48 5.87 14.49 15.34
N PRO A 49 7.09 14.00 15.61
CA PRO A 49 7.30 12.80 16.40
C PRO A 49 7.19 13.07 17.92
N ASN A 50 6.75 12.06 18.67
CA ASN A 50 6.89 12.06 20.14
C ASN A 50 8.34 11.83 20.57
N SER A 51 9.21 11.29 19.72
CA SER A 51 10.64 11.09 19.93
C SER A 51 11.38 11.02 18.60
N THR A 52 12.53 11.65 18.50
CA THR A 52 13.46 11.57 17.35
C THR A 52 14.55 10.51 17.56
N SER A 53 14.41 9.64 18.56
CA SER A 53 15.38 8.58 18.83
C SER A 53 14.73 7.30 19.32
N ALA A 54 15.32 6.15 18.92
CA ALA A 54 14.91 4.82 19.33
C ALA A 54 16.12 3.94 19.67
N LEU A 55 15.87 2.78 20.27
CA LEU A 55 16.83 1.68 20.34
C LEU A 55 16.63 0.77 19.12
N ALA A 56 17.73 0.18 18.65
CA ALA A 56 17.71 -0.81 17.58
C ALA A 56 16.84 -2.04 17.95
N GLY A 57 16.05 -2.52 17.01
CA GLY A 57 15.09 -3.61 17.19
C GLY A 57 13.71 -3.30 16.62
N PRO A 58 12.67 -4.03 17.05
CA PRO A 58 11.29 -3.83 16.61
C PRO A 58 10.75 -2.46 17.04
N ILE A 59 10.15 -1.74 16.09
CA ILE A 59 9.52 -0.43 16.29
C ILE A 59 8.16 -0.45 15.61
N VAL A 60 7.12 -0.06 16.34
CA VAL A 60 5.79 0.23 15.79
C VAL A 60 5.68 1.74 15.61
N PHE A 61 5.41 2.19 14.41
CA PHE A 61 5.14 3.57 14.04
C PHE A 61 3.63 3.77 14.05
N GLU A 62 3.14 4.64 14.93
CA GLU A 62 1.74 5.05 14.99
C GLU A 62 1.64 6.44 14.37
N VAL A 63 0.82 6.60 13.34
CA VAL A 63 0.69 7.85 12.59
C VAL A 63 -0.75 8.32 12.67
N GLU A 64 -0.96 9.57 13.07
CA GLU A 64 -2.29 10.21 13.15
C GLU A 64 -2.28 11.52 12.36
N ASN A 65 -3.27 11.70 11.49
CA ASN A 65 -3.46 12.98 10.84
C ASN A 65 -4.24 13.92 11.79
N ALA A 66 -3.55 14.94 12.29
CA ALA A 66 -4.07 15.90 13.29
C ALA A 66 -4.86 17.07 12.67
N GLY A 67 -5.40 16.91 11.46
CA GLY A 67 -6.26 17.91 10.81
C GLY A 67 -5.64 18.65 9.64
N THR A 68 -4.65 18.05 8.97
CA THR A 68 -4.08 18.63 7.74
C THR A 68 -4.64 17.94 6.49
N THR A 69 -4.72 18.70 5.39
CA THR A 69 -4.96 18.17 4.04
C THR A 69 -3.73 18.27 3.14
N ALA A 70 -2.63 18.81 3.68
CA ALA A 70 -1.39 18.98 2.93
C ALA A 70 -0.47 17.78 3.09
N VAL A 71 -0.46 17.13 4.25
CA VAL A 71 0.35 15.96 4.57
C VAL A 71 -0.59 14.81 4.92
N THR A 72 -0.62 13.80 4.08
CA THR A 72 -1.49 12.62 4.25
C THR A 72 -0.71 11.32 4.37
N GLU A 73 0.63 11.43 4.50
CA GLU A 73 1.57 10.34 4.36
C GLU A 73 2.80 10.55 5.24
N MET A 74 3.38 9.46 5.71
CA MET A 74 4.65 9.42 6.42
C MET A 74 5.45 8.19 6.00
N GLU A 75 6.70 8.43 5.59
CA GLU A 75 7.65 7.40 5.19
C GLU A 75 8.83 7.31 6.16
N VAL A 76 9.38 6.11 6.33
CA VAL A 76 10.68 5.86 6.97
C VAL A 76 11.66 5.37 5.91
N MET A 77 12.72 6.13 5.67
CA MET A 77 13.66 5.88 4.57
C MET A 77 15.07 5.59 5.06
N GLU A 78 15.78 4.75 4.29
CA GLU A 78 17.24 4.58 4.36
C GLU A 78 17.86 4.95 2.99
N GLY A 79 18.50 6.12 2.91
CA GLY A 79 18.87 6.70 1.62
C GLY A 79 17.62 7.07 0.82
N ASP A 80 17.52 6.55 -0.41
CA ASP A 80 16.38 6.79 -1.31
C ASP A 80 15.33 5.65 -1.26
N ALA A 81 15.54 4.63 -0.41
CA ALA A 81 14.63 3.50 -0.30
C ALA A 81 13.65 3.70 0.86
N ILE A 82 12.37 3.53 0.59
CA ILE A 82 11.30 3.49 1.59
C ILE A 82 11.34 2.11 2.26
N LEU A 83 11.48 2.11 3.58
CA LEU A 83 11.46 0.89 4.40
C LEU A 83 10.06 0.55 4.89
N GLY A 84 9.21 1.54 5.00
CA GLY A 84 7.81 1.41 5.38
C GLY A 84 7.19 2.78 5.54
N GLU A 85 5.89 2.82 5.37
CA GLU A 85 5.12 4.05 5.29
C GLU A 85 3.70 3.86 5.79
N LYS A 86 2.99 4.97 5.87
CA LYS A 86 1.54 5.00 6.03
C LYS A 86 0.98 6.15 5.21
N GLU A 87 0.22 5.78 4.20
CA GLU A 87 -0.41 6.68 3.25
C GLU A 87 -1.90 6.88 3.49
N ASN A 88 -2.49 7.77 2.68
CA ASN A 88 -3.93 8.00 2.56
C ASN A 88 -4.62 8.36 3.88
N LEU A 89 -3.88 8.91 4.85
CA LEU A 89 -4.41 9.36 6.12
C LEU A 89 -5.12 10.72 5.96
N SER A 90 -6.42 10.67 5.69
CA SER A 90 -7.26 11.88 5.74
C SER A 90 -7.39 12.43 7.16
N ASP A 91 -7.83 13.70 7.29
CA ASP A 91 -8.04 14.38 8.57
C ASP A 91 -8.78 13.51 9.61
N GLY A 92 -8.17 13.34 10.76
CA GLY A 92 -8.67 12.55 11.90
C GLY A 92 -8.49 11.04 11.75
N LEU A 93 -7.87 10.54 10.68
CA LEU A 93 -7.53 9.14 10.55
C LEU A 93 -6.16 8.84 11.16
N SER A 94 -5.98 7.59 11.57
CA SER A 94 -4.72 7.06 12.08
C SER A 94 -4.45 5.68 11.49
N GLY A 95 -3.17 5.32 11.47
CA GLY A 95 -2.72 3.99 11.06
C GLY A 95 -1.40 3.64 11.71
N SER A 96 -0.90 2.45 11.46
CA SER A 96 0.39 2.02 11.96
C SER A 96 1.09 1.08 11.00
N PHE A 97 2.41 1.04 11.09
CA PHE A 97 3.24 0.04 10.45
C PHE A 97 4.41 -0.34 11.38
N SER A 98 5.08 -1.45 11.09
CA SER A 98 6.12 -1.97 11.95
C SER A 98 7.39 -2.26 11.18
N LEU A 99 8.55 -1.87 11.73
CA LEU A 99 9.86 -2.15 11.17
C LEU A 99 10.79 -2.71 12.24
N THR A 100 11.81 -3.43 11.82
CA THR A 100 12.95 -3.76 12.66
C THR A 100 14.15 -2.96 12.19
N LEU A 101 14.55 -1.92 12.94
CA LEU A 101 15.64 -1.04 12.56
C LEU A 101 16.95 -1.37 13.28
N ASP A 102 18.04 -1.39 12.53
CA ASP A 102 19.40 -1.43 13.07
C ASP A 102 19.86 -0.03 13.54
N ALA A 103 20.99 0.06 14.22
CA ALA A 103 21.54 1.34 14.62
C ALA A 103 21.98 2.16 13.39
N GLY A 104 21.46 3.38 13.26
CA GLY A 104 21.69 4.28 12.13
C GLY A 104 20.81 5.51 12.22
N ASP A 105 20.94 6.41 11.27
CA ASP A 105 20.06 7.55 11.09
C ASP A 105 19.16 7.29 9.89
N TYR A 106 17.86 7.43 10.09
CA TYR A 106 16.81 7.23 9.10
C TYR A 106 16.12 8.54 8.82
N THR A 107 15.70 8.76 7.57
CA THR A 107 14.88 9.91 7.21
C THR A 107 13.42 9.58 7.49
N ILE A 108 12.72 10.50 8.15
CA ILE A 108 11.26 10.53 8.22
C ILE A 108 10.83 11.54 7.15
N TYR A 109 10.16 11.10 6.13
CA TYR A 109 9.70 11.93 5.03
C TYR A 109 8.18 12.10 5.07
N CYS A 110 7.72 13.32 4.84
CA CYS A 110 6.31 13.70 4.96
C CYS A 110 5.99 14.70 3.87
N PRO A 111 5.69 14.20 2.66
CA PRO A 111 5.47 15.03 1.49
C PRO A 111 4.33 16.02 1.68
N GLY A 112 4.48 17.20 1.11
CA GLY A 112 3.50 18.30 1.21
C GLY A 112 3.63 19.18 2.44
N GLY A 113 4.46 18.81 3.41
CA GLY A 113 4.75 19.61 4.58
C GLY A 113 5.68 20.80 4.29
N SER A 114 5.63 21.85 5.10
CA SER A 114 6.61 22.95 4.99
C SER A 114 8.03 22.55 5.42
N ASN A 115 8.17 21.45 6.15
CA ASN A 115 9.41 20.74 6.49
C ASN A 115 9.14 19.25 6.22
N GLU A 116 9.47 18.80 5.02
CA GLU A 116 9.17 17.45 4.58
C GLU A 116 10.06 16.39 5.23
N GLU A 117 11.27 16.75 5.67
CA GLU A 117 12.24 15.80 6.21
C GLU A 117 12.50 15.99 7.70
N GLY A 118 12.58 14.86 8.41
CA GLY A 118 13.06 14.74 9.79
C GLY A 118 14.10 13.63 9.90
N THR A 119 14.76 13.52 11.04
CA THR A 119 15.72 12.43 11.30
C THR A 119 15.30 11.64 12.52
N LEU A 120 15.27 10.31 12.38
CA LEU A 120 15.15 9.34 13.46
C LEU A 120 16.52 8.69 13.71
N SER A 121 17.12 8.97 14.88
CA SER A 121 18.39 8.33 15.27
C SER A 121 18.14 7.04 16.04
N VAL A 122 18.53 5.92 15.49
CA VAL A 122 18.44 4.59 16.12
C VAL A 122 19.80 4.22 16.71
N THR A 123 19.83 3.84 17.98
CA THR A 123 21.08 3.55 18.71
C THR A 123 21.03 2.19 19.40
N GLY A 124 22.19 1.68 19.80
CA GLY A 124 22.28 0.40 20.47
C GLY A 124 22.63 -0.76 19.55
N LYS A 125 22.30 -1.96 19.96
CA LYS A 125 22.47 -3.19 19.16
C LYS A 125 21.19 -4.00 19.24
N ARG A 126 20.75 -4.49 18.11
CA ARG A 126 19.70 -5.50 18.05
C ARG A 126 20.24 -6.82 18.61
N ASP A 127 19.43 -7.50 19.42
CA ASP A 127 19.72 -8.89 19.80
C ASP A 127 19.51 -9.79 18.58
N ALA A 128 20.61 -10.25 18.00
CA ALA A 128 20.65 -11.04 16.76
C ALA A 128 19.96 -12.42 16.88
N ALA A 129 19.37 -12.75 18.00
CA ALA A 129 18.81 -14.07 18.29
C ALA A 129 17.29 -14.19 18.06
N ALA A 130 16.59 -13.09 17.85
CA ALA A 130 15.15 -13.11 17.61
C ALA A 130 14.85 -13.31 16.11
N GLY A 131 14.20 -14.39 15.74
CA GLY A 131 13.58 -14.60 14.42
C GLY A 131 14.47 -15.00 13.25
N ALA A 132 15.77 -14.87 13.34
CA ALA A 132 16.69 -14.83 12.21
C ALA A 132 16.62 -15.96 11.13
N PRO A 133 16.40 -17.27 11.42
CA PRO A 133 16.35 -18.26 10.35
C PRO A 133 15.04 -18.26 9.56
N ASP A 134 13.92 -18.01 10.22
CA ASP A 134 12.58 -18.05 9.60
C ASP A 134 12.33 -16.78 8.79
N GLU A 135 12.69 -15.60 9.33
CA GLU A 135 12.67 -14.33 8.59
C GLU A 135 13.49 -14.40 7.31
N LYS A 136 14.70 -14.99 7.39
CA LYS A 136 15.53 -15.18 6.22
C LYS A 136 14.84 -16.04 5.16
N GLY A 137 14.15 -17.10 5.57
CA GLY A 137 13.38 -17.96 4.67
C GLY A 137 12.28 -17.21 3.95
N ALA A 138 11.51 -16.38 4.69
CA ALA A 138 10.46 -15.51 4.15
C ALA A 138 11.03 -14.52 3.10
N VAL A 139 12.10 -13.82 3.44
CA VAL A 139 12.76 -12.88 2.54
C VAL A 139 13.32 -13.56 1.29
N GLU A 140 13.94 -14.74 1.43
CA GLU A 140 14.48 -15.51 0.28
C GLU A 140 13.34 -16.00 -0.64
N GLN A 141 12.21 -16.46 -0.08
CA GLN A 141 11.04 -16.85 -0.85
C GLN A 141 10.48 -15.68 -1.66
N TYR A 142 10.25 -14.54 -1.00
CA TYR A 142 9.69 -13.36 -1.66
C TYR A 142 10.65 -12.75 -2.69
N ARG A 143 11.96 -12.74 -2.40
CA ARG A 143 12.97 -12.36 -3.39
C ARG A 143 12.88 -13.20 -4.66
N GLY A 144 12.72 -14.52 -4.54
CA GLY A 144 12.56 -15.39 -5.70
C GLY A 144 11.29 -15.05 -6.51
N TYR A 145 10.22 -14.63 -5.83
CA TYR A 145 9.01 -14.12 -6.50
C TYR A 145 9.27 -12.81 -7.26
N LEU A 146 9.98 -11.87 -6.63
CA LEU A 146 10.35 -10.59 -7.26
C LEU A 146 11.24 -10.81 -8.49
N GLU A 147 12.29 -11.64 -8.36
CA GLU A 147 13.19 -11.97 -9.47
C GLU A 147 12.41 -12.57 -10.66
N HIS A 148 11.50 -13.50 -10.38
CA HIS A 148 10.67 -14.10 -11.43
C HIS A 148 9.79 -13.06 -12.15
N ASN A 149 9.09 -12.20 -11.40
CA ASN A 149 8.19 -11.21 -12.00
C ASN A 149 8.97 -10.08 -12.69
N THR A 150 10.15 -9.68 -12.22
CA THR A 150 10.97 -8.69 -12.94
C THR A 150 11.59 -9.26 -14.20
N ASP A 151 11.97 -10.54 -14.23
CA ASP A 151 12.38 -11.22 -15.47
C ASP A 151 11.21 -11.24 -16.48
N GLU A 152 9.99 -11.61 -16.05
CA GLU A 152 8.77 -11.60 -16.89
C GLU A 152 8.42 -10.17 -17.36
N LEU A 153 8.59 -9.17 -16.48
CA LEU A 153 8.36 -7.76 -16.82
C LEU A 153 9.24 -7.30 -17.99
N VAL A 154 10.53 -7.64 -17.98
CA VAL A 154 11.42 -7.34 -19.11
C VAL A 154 10.96 -8.08 -20.37
N GLU A 155 10.67 -9.39 -20.27
CA GLU A 155 10.24 -10.22 -21.40
C GLU A 155 8.96 -9.71 -22.07
N GLU A 156 7.99 -9.23 -21.31
CA GLU A 156 6.70 -8.73 -21.83
C GLU A 156 6.79 -7.25 -22.26
N THR A 157 7.67 -6.45 -21.64
CA THR A 157 7.86 -5.04 -22.02
C THR A 157 8.61 -4.90 -23.34
N GLU A 158 9.58 -5.75 -23.66
CA GLU A 158 10.32 -5.71 -24.93
C GLU A 158 9.40 -5.71 -26.19
N PRO A 159 8.46 -6.68 -26.37
CA PRO A 159 7.58 -6.69 -27.54
C PRO A 159 6.55 -5.56 -27.54
N PHE A 160 6.12 -5.06 -26.36
CA PHE A 160 5.29 -3.88 -26.22
C PHE A 160 6.01 -2.64 -26.73
N VAL A 161 7.20 -2.37 -26.21
CA VAL A 161 8.06 -1.23 -26.61
C VAL A 161 8.37 -1.31 -28.12
N ALA A 162 8.72 -2.45 -28.64
CA ALA A 162 8.96 -2.63 -30.07
C ALA A 162 7.71 -2.29 -30.92
N ALA A 163 6.50 -2.61 -30.44
CA ALA A 163 5.26 -2.25 -31.13
C ALA A 163 5.00 -0.72 -31.09
N VAL A 164 5.29 -0.06 -29.96
CA VAL A 164 5.19 1.39 -29.81
C VAL A 164 6.16 2.11 -30.76
N ILE A 165 7.42 1.71 -30.77
CA ILE A 165 8.46 2.29 -31.64
C ILE A 165 8.11 2.12 -33.14
N ALA A 166 7.56 0.95 -33.50
CA ALA A 166 7.09 0.68 -34.85
C ALA A 166 5.81 1.46 -35.24
N GLY A 167 5.21 2.21 -34.31
CA GLY A 167 3.95 2.91 -34.55
C GLY A 167 2.74 1.99 -34.70
N ASN A 168 2.84 0.72 -34.29
CA ASN A 168 1.78 -0.26 -34.41
C ASN A 168 0.83 -0.18 -33.22
N VAL A 169 -0.06 0.81 -33.21
CA VAL A 169 -1.00 1.10 -32.13
C VAL A 169 -1.84 -0.15 -31.75
N ALA A 170 -2.34 -0.89 -32.76
CA ALA A 170 -3.18 -2.06 -32.48
C ALA A 170 -2.41 -3.18 -31.75
N LYS A 171 -1.15 -3.43 -32.14
CA LYS A 171 -0.30 -4.42 -31.49
C LYS A 171 0.13 -3.94 -30.09
N ALA A 172 0.49 -2.66 -29.96
CA ALA A 172 0.87 -2.08 -28.66
C ALA A 172 -0.28 -2.22 -27.66
N LYS A 173 -1.51 -1.84 -28.03
CA LYS A 173 -2.69 -2.03 -27.17
C LYS A 173 -2.92 -3.49 -26.77
N ALA A 174 -2.70 -4.44 -27.69
CA ALA A 174 -2.90 -5.86 -27.41
C ALA A 174 -1.84 -6.46 -26.45
N LEU A 175 -0.68 -5.83 -26.34
CA LEU A 175 0.42 -6.27 -25.47
C LEU A 175 0.45 -5.53 -24.12
N TYR A 176 -0.27 -4.44 -23.99
CA TYR A 176 -0.16 -3.53 -22.85
C TYR A 176 -0.46 -4.21 -21.51
N ALA A 177 -1.59 -4.91 -21.40
CA ALA A 177 -1.96 -5.61 -20.15
C ALA A 177 -0.91 -6.65 -19.74
N ALA A 178 -0.38 -7.43 -20.70
CA ALA A 178 0.63 -8.43 -20.41
C ALA A 178 1.94 -7.79 -19.90
N ALA A 179 2.31 -6.63 -20.44
CA ALA A 179 3.50 -5.91 -20.00
C ALA A 179 3.35 -5.27 -18.61
N ARG A 180 2.11 -4.96 -18.18
CA ARG A 180 1.85 -4.37 -16.86
C ARG A 180 1.77 -5.40 -15.73
N ILE A 181 1.09 -6.53 -15.97
CA ILE A 181 0.81 -7.54 -14.94
C ILE A 181 2.01 -7.87 -14.03
N PRO A 182 3.22 -8.12 -14.56
CA PRO A 182 4.35 -8.45 -13.68
C PRO A 182 4.79 -7.29 -12.78
N TYR A 183 4.60 -6.02 -13.21
CA TYR A 183 4.86 -4.85 -12.39
C TYR A 183 3.86 -4.76 -11.23
N GLU A 184 2.58 -4.84 -11.52
CA GLU A 184 1.52 -4.82 -10.52
C GLU A 184 1.68 -5.92 -9.44
N ARG A 185 2.24 -7.07 -9.81
CA ARG A 185 2.55 -8.16 -8.88
C ARG A 185 3.67 -7.85 -7.90
N ILE A 186 4.61 -6.99 -8.27
CA ILE A 186 5.72 -6.61 -7.39
C ILE A 186 5.48 -5.28 -6.67
N GLU A 187 4.38 -4.63 -6.91
CA GLU A 187 4.02 -3.33 -6.36
C GLU A 187 4.05 -3.26 -4.83
N PRO A 188 3.77 -4.37 -4.05
CA PRO A 188 3.93 -4.32 -2.59
C PRO A 188 5.29 -3.82 -2.10
N VAL A 189 6.31 -3.81 -2.95
CA VAL A 189 7.66 -3.33 -2.59
C VAL A 189 8.26 -2.40 -3.67
N ALA A 190 7.46 -1.89 -4.60
CA ALA A 190 7.93 -1.03 -5.70
C ALA A 190 8.64 0.21 -5.18
N GLU A 191 8.13 0.83 -4.13
CA GLU A 191 8.69 2.02 -3.48
C GLU A 191 10.06 1.79 -2.84
N SER A 192 10.41 0.53 -2.50
CA SER A 192 11.76 0.17 -2.07
C SER A 192 12.83 0.43 -3.13
N PHE A 193 12.42 0.70 -4.38
CA PHE A 193 13.32 1.00 -5.50
C PHE A 193 13.41 2.50 -5.82
N GLY A 194 12.81 3.35 -4.98
CA GLY A 194 12.92 4.81 -5.01
C GLY A 194 12.42 5.41 -6.32
N ASP A 195 13.28 6.12 -7.03
CA ASP A 195 12.93 6.87 -8.24
C ASP A 195 12.47 6.02 -9.45
N LEU A 196 12.60 4.70 -9.39
CA LEU A 196 12.15 3.83 -10.49
C LEU A 196 10.63 3.71 -10.55
N ASP A 197 9.97 3.63 -9.41
CA ASP A 197 8.51 3.50 -9.34
C ASP A 197 7.81 4.63 -10.11
N PRO A 198 7.94 5.93 -9.79
CA PRO A 198 7.27 7.00 -10.53
C PRO A 198 7.74 7.14 -11.99
N ARG A 199 8.91 6.60 -12.36
CA ARG A 199 9.39 6.59 -13.77
C ARG A 199 8.72 5.50 -14.60
N ILE A 200 8.40 4.36 -13.99
CA ILE A 200 7.76 3.21 -14.64
C ILE A 200 6.25 3.39 -14.66
N ASP A 201 5.65 3.77 -13.54
CA ASP A 201 4.21 3.71 -13.30
C ASP A 201 3.55 5.04 -12.91
N GLY A 202 4.29 6.14 -12.84
CA GLY A 202 3.73 7.45 -12.47
C GLY A 202 2.58 7.89 -13.36
N ARG A 203 1.42 8.16 -12.75
CA ARG A 203 0.19 8.60 -13.43
C ARG A 203 0.23 10.09 -13.74
N GLU A 204 -0.59 10.54 -14.68
CA GLU A 204 -0.70 11.96 -15.01
C GLU A 204 -1.23 12.77 -13.82
N ASN A 205 -0.50 13.80 -13.41
CA ASN A 205 -0.66 14.68 -12.26
C ASN A 205 -0.13 14.15 -10.92
N ASP A 206 0.24 12.90 -10.80
CA ASP A 206 0.92 12.39 -9.60
C ASP A 206 2.42 12.74 -9.67
N VAL A 207 2.93 12.85 -10.88
CA VAL A 207 4.29 13.34 -11.15
C VAL A 207 4.28 14.69 -11.87
N PRO A 208 5.34 15.49 -11.74
CA PRO A 208 5.47 16.72 -12.53
C PRO A 208 5.30 16.47 -14.04
N ALA A 209 4.57 17.32 -14.75
CA ALA A 209 4.23 17.11 -16.17
C ALA A 209 5.44 16.86 -17.10
N LYS A 210 6.63 17.33 -16.72
CA LYS A 210 7.89 17.09 -17.46
C LYS A 210 8.48 15.70 -17.19
N GLU A 211 8.04 15.04 -16.13
CA GLU A 211 8.48 13.72 -15.68
C GLU A 211 7.45 12.63 -16.02
N PHE A 212 6.26 13.00 -16.48
CA PHE A 212 5.22 12.07 -16.89
C PHE A 212 5.70 11.17 -18.04
N GLY A 213 6.04 9.94 -17.71
CA GLY A 213 6.64 8.91 -18.57
C GLY A 213 5.98 7.57 -18.40
N GLY A 214 6.76 6.50 -18.48
CA GLY A 214 6.36 5.14 -18.14
C GLY A 214 5.19 4.58 -18.94
N PHE A 215 4.53 3.61 -18.34
CA PHE A 215 3.38 2.92 -18.93
C PHE A 215 2.21 3.87 -19.19
N HIS A 216 1.82 4.71 -18.24
CA HIS A 216 0.63 5.55 -18.32
C HIS A 216 0.77 6.70 -19.35
N ARG A 217 1.99 7.19 -19.61
CA ARG A 217 2.20 8.13 -20.70
C ARG A 217 1.98 7.48 -22.07
N ILE A 218 2.40 6.23 -22.22
CA ILE A 218 2.19 5.47 -23.46
C ILE A 218 0.70 5.08 -23.58
N GLU A 219 0.08 4.65 -22.49
CA GLU A 219 -1.36 4.35 -22.42
C GLU A 219 -2.19 5.54 -22.94
N LYS A 220 -1.96 6.73 -22.39
CA LYS A 220 -2.62 7.97 -22.86
C LYS A 220 -2.49 8.16 -24.36
N ALA A 221 -1.27 8.03 -24.87
CA ALA A 221 -1.03 8.21 -26.31
C ALA A 221 -1.79 7.17 -27.16
N LEU A 222 -1.82 5.92 -26.71
CA LEU A 222 -2.48 4.85 -27.44
C LEU A 222 -4.01 4.95 -27.41
N TRP A 223 -4.62 5.23 -26.24
CA TRP A 223 -6.08 5.16 -26.10
C TRP A 223 -6.78 6.51 -26.28
N GLU A 224 -6.25 7.59 -25.72
CA GLU A 224 -6.86 8.92 -25.84
C GLU A 224 -6.44 9.61 -27.15
N GLU A 225 -5.11 9.65 -27.43
CA GLU A 225 -4.60 10.32 -28.63
C GLU A 225 -4.69 9.44 -29.90
N GLY A 226 -4.85 8.14 -29.76
CA GLY A 226 -4.97 7.18 -30.86
C GLY A 226 -3.70 7.01 -31.70
N THR A 227 -2.52 7.28 -31.13
CA THR A 227 -1.24 7.30 -31.85
C THR A 227 -0.09 6.83 -30.95
N ALA A 228 0.97 6.30 -31.56
CA ALA A 228 2.26 6.07 -30.92
C ALA A 228 3.32 7.10 -31.37
N LYS A 229 2.91 8.14 -32.12
CA LYS A 229 3.84 9.14 -32.64
C LYS A 229 4.49 9.92 -31.51
N GLY A 230 5.82 9.93 -31.49
CA GLY A 230 6.60 10.62 -30.46
C GLY A 230 6.81 9.82 -29.17
N MET A 231 6.26 8.61 -29.08
CA MET A 231 6.40 7.75 -27.89
C MET A 231 7.66 6.88 -27.90
N ALA A 232 8.41 6.82 -29.00
CA ALA A 232 9.63 6.01 -29.05
C ALA A 232 10.63 6.33 -27.90
N PRO A 233 10.96 7.59 -27.59
CA PRO A 233 11.86 7.87 -26.45
C PRO A 233 11.28 7.48 -25.08
N VAL A 234 9.96 7.60 -24.90
CA VAL A 234 9.29 7.20 -23.64
C VAL A 234 9.32 5.68 -23.49
N ALA A 235 9.07 4.96 -24.58
CA ALA A 235 9.11 3.49 -24.60
C ALA A 235 10.54 2.96 -24.39
N GLU A 236 11.54 3.58 -25.01
CA GLU A 236 12.95 3.22 -24.81
C GLU A 236 13.39 3.47 -23.36
N GLN A 237 12.91 4.57 -22.73
CA GLN A 237 13.20 4.86 -21.34
C GLN A 237 12.50 3.85 -20.41
N LEU A 238 11.22 3.53 -20.64
CA LEU A 238 10.49 2.52 -19.89
C LEU A 238 11.23 1.18 -19.87
N LEU A 239 11.69 0.71 -21.04
CA LEU A 239 12.45 -0.54 -21.10
C LEU A 239 13.74 -0.46 -20.28
N ALA A 240 14.47 0.66 -20.38
CA ALA A 240 15.70 0.85 -19.60
C ALA A 240 15.42 0.88 -18.08
N ASP A 241 14.30 1.48 -17.65
CA ASP A 241 13.90 1.55 -16.24
C ASP A 241 13.51 0.17 -15.72
N VAL A 242 12.81 -0.62 -16.52
CA VAL A 242 12.43 -2.00 -16.20
C VAL A 242 13.66 -2.92 -16.13
N GLU A 243 14.62 -2.79 -17.05
CA GLU A 243 15.91 -3.51 -16.99
C GLU A 243 16.73 -3.09 -15.76
N GLU A 244 16.68 -1.81 -15.37
CA GLU A 244 17.32 -1.33 -14.13
C GLU A 244 16.66 -1.94 -12.89
N LEU A 245 15.32 -2.00 -12.85
CA LEU A 245 14.56 -2.61 -11.76
C LEU A 245 14.93 -4.10 -11.57
N GLU A 246 15.00 -4.87 -12.66
CA GLU A 246 15.45 -6.27 -12.65
C GLU A 246 16.83 -6.43 -12.00
N GLN A 247 17.75 -5.50 -12.23
CA GLN A 247 19.06 -5.55 -11.59
C GLN A 247 19.02 -5.13 -10.12
N ARG A 248 18.20 -4.12 -9.75
CA ARG A 248 18.09 -3.68 -8.35
C ARG A 248 17.44 -4.73 -7.46
N VAL A 249 16.43 -5.48 -7.96
CA VAL A 249 15.77 -6.57 -7.23
C VAL A 249 16.74 -7.62 -6.74
N LYS A 250 17.75 -7.97 -7.52
CA LYS A 250 18.79 -8.96 -7.16
C LYS A 250 19.60 -8.58 -5.91
N HIS A 251 19.56 -7.30 -5.52
CA HIS A 251 20.39 -6.74 -4.45
C HIS A 251 19.58 -6.05 -3.35
N VAL A 252 18.24 -5.97 -3.49
CA VAL A 252 17.38 -5.33 -2.49
C VAL A 252 17.50 -6.04 -1.14
N ASN A 253 17.59 -5.24 -0.07
CA ASN A 253 17.63 -5.75 1.29
C ASN A 253 16.26 -5.58 1.93
N LEU A 254 15.44 -6.62 1.89
CA LEU A 254 14.10 -6.62 2.44
C LEU A 254 14.06 -7.19 3.85
N GLN A 255 13.06 -6.79 4.62
CA GLN A 255 12.69 -7.37 5.91
C GLN A 255 11.30 -8.01 5.79
N ALA A 256 11.04 -9.06 6.59
CA ALA A 256 9.72 -9.72 6.59
C ALA A 256 8.58 -8.75 6.94
N ALA A 257 8.80 -7.83 7.88
CA ALA A 257 7.83 -6.81 8.22
C ALA A 257 7.56 -5.83 7.08
N GLN A 258 8.59 -5.46 6.33
CA GLN A 258 8.47 -4.59 5.15
C GLN A 258 7.62 -5.24 4.05
N ILE A 259 7.82 -6.54 3.80
CA ILE A 259 7.01 -7.32 2.87
C ILE A 259 5.52 -7.31 3.29
N ALA A 260 5.25 -7.53 4.58
CA ALA A 260 3.89 -7.52 5.10
C ALA A 260 3.24 -6.13 5.11
N ASN A 261 4.01 -5.07 5.43
CA ASN A 261 3.52 -3.69 5.36
C ASN A 261 3.13 -3.35 3.92
N GLY A 262 4.01 -3.60 2.95
CA GLY A 262 3.74 -3.27 1.55
C GLY A 262 2.51 -3.98 0.99
N ALA A 263 2.27 -5.25 1.36
CA ALA A 263 1.04 -5.93 0.99
C ALA A 263 -0.22 -5.24 1.55
N ASN A 264 -0.15 -4.76 2.79
CA ASN A 264 -1.24 -4.05 3.43
C ASN A 264 -1.48 -2.66 2.81
N GLU A 265 -0.40 -1.88 2.60
CA GLU A 265 -0.49 -0.55 2.00
C GLU A 265 -1.06 -0.61 0.58
N LEU A 266 -0.55 -1.52 -0.26
CA LEU A 266 -1.06 -1.72 -1.61
C LEU A 266 -2.56 -2.02 -1.63
N LEU A 267 -3.06 -2.91 -0.78
CA LEU A 267 -4.49 -3.20 -0.73
C LEU A 267 -5.29 -2.00 -0.19
N GLY A 268 -4.73 -1.21 0.72
CA GLY A 268 -5.29 0.05 1.16
C GLY A 268 -5.42 1.05 0.00
N GLU A 269 -4.39 1.19 -0.83
CA GLU A 269 -4.41 2.01 -2.04
C GLU A 269 -5.44 1.50 -3.04
N VAL A 270 -5.47 0.20 -3.32
CA VAL A 270 -6.46 -0.41 -4.21
C VAL A 270 -7.88 -0.06 -3.78
N SER A 271 -8.20 -0.12 -2.49
CA SER A 271 -9.54 0.18 -2.00
C SER A 271 -9.87 1.67 -1.98
N ALA A 272 -8.89 2.53 -1.71
CA ALA A 272 -9.08 3.97 -1.55
C ALA A 272 -9.09 4.73 -2.89
N SER A 273 -8.14 4.42 -3.77
CA SER A 273 -7.89 5.17 -5.01
C SER A 273 -8.08 4.34 -6.26
N LYS A 274 -7.35 3.25 -6.47
CA LYS A 274 -7.39 2.44 -7.69
C LYS A 274 -8.79 1.90 -8.01
N ILE A 275 -9.62 1.62 -6.99
CA ILE A 275 -11.03 1.21 -7.14
C ILE A 275 -11.91 2.30 -7.81
N THR A 276 -11.45 3.52 -7.97
CA THR A 276 -12.18 4.56 -8.68
C THR A 276 -12.05 4.45 -10.20
N GLY A 277 -11.15 3.62 -10.71
CA GLY A 277 -10.79 3.48 -12.11
C GLY A 277 -9.79 4.53 -12.57
N GLU A 278 -8.96 5.01 -11.64
CA GLU A 278 -7.94 6.02 -11.96
C GLU A 278 -6.60 5.41 -12.36
N GLU A 279 -6.37 4.13 -12.10
CA GLU A 279 -5.15 3.43 -12.49
C GLU A 279 -5.04 3.41 -14.01
N GLU A 280 -5.96 2.81 -14.67
CA GLU A 280 -6.00 2.67 -16.13
C GLU A 280 -6.98 3.68 -16.76
N ARG A 281 -6.71 4.96 -16.58
CA ARG A 281 -7.60 6.09 -16.94
C ARG A 281 -8.05 6.11 -18.38
N TYR A 282 -7.28 5.53 -19.29
CA TYR A 282 -7.50 5.62 -20.73
C TYR A 282 -7.85 4.28 -21.35
N SER A 283 -7.25 3.20 -20.88
CA SER A 283 -7.48 1.82 -21.35
C SER A 283 -8.70 1.17 -20.69
N HIS A 284 -8.96 1.52 -19.44
CA HIS A 284 -10.00 0.97 -18.58
C HIS A 284 -9.85 -0.53 -18.34
N ILE A 285 -8.61 -1.01 -18.21
CA ILE A 285 -8.31 -2.42 -17.89
C ILE A 285 -8.05 -2.64 -16.40
N ASP A 286 -8.35 -1.69 -15.54
CA ASP A 286 -8.09 -1.64 -14.09
C ASP A 286 -8.31 -2.97 -13.35
N LEU A 287 -9.28 -3.81 -13.77
CA LEU A 287 -9.50 -5.12 -13.15
C LEU A 287 -8.36 -6.13 -13.41
N VAL A 288 -7.54 -5.91 -14.42
CA VAL A 288 -6.33 -6.71 -14.67
C VAL A 288 -5.28 -6.37 -13.65
N ASP A 289 -5.05 -5.07 -13.44
CA ASP A 289 -4.09 -4.56 -12.48
C ASP A 289 -4.54 -4.88 -11.04
N PHE A 290 -5.82 -4.67 -10.74
CA PHE A 290 -6.43 -5.06 -9.48
C PHE A 290 -6.19 -6.54 -9.12
N GLU A 291 -6.38 -7.47 -10.06
CA GLU A 291 -6.09 -8.88 -9.81
C GLU A 291 -4.61 -9.12 -9.58
N ALA A 292 -3.73 -8.48 -10.36
CA ALA A 292 -2.28 -8.62 -10.22
C ALA A 292 -1.78 -8.04 -8.89
N ASN A 293 -2.35 -6.94 -8.41
CA ASN A 293 -2.07 -6.39 -7.07
C ASN A 293 -2.47 -7.38 -5.96
N VAL A 294 -3.64 -8.01 -6.08
CA VAL A 294 -4.07 -9.05 -5.13
C VAL A 294 -3.14 -10.26 -5.17
N GLU A 295 -2.70 -10.71 -6.36
CA GLU A 295 -1.72 -11.78 -6.52
C GLU A 295 -0.37 -11.41 -5.86
N GLY A 296 0.07 -10.15 -5.98
CA GLY A 296 1.26 -9.62 -5.35
C GLY A 296 1.18 -9.58 -3.83
N ALA A 297 0.05 -9.09 -3.31
CA ALA A 297 -0.22 -9.07 -1.86
C ALA A 297 -0.32 -10.49 -1.29
N GLU A 298 -0.93 -11.44 -2.01
CA GLU A 298 -1.01 -12.85 -1.61
C GLU A 298 0.38 -13.48 -1.54
N ALA A 299 1.23 -13.26 -2.56
CA ALA A 299 2.60 -13.79 -2.56
C ALA A 299 3.46 -13.20 -1.41
N ALA A 300 3.25 -11.92 -1.09
CA ALA A 300 3.88 -11.27 0.06
C ALA A 300 3.40 -11.91 1.38
N PHE A 301 2.10 -12.14 1.52
CA PHE A 301 1.54 -12.84 2.67
C PHE A 301 2.05 -14.28 2.77
N GLU A 302 2.01 -15.06 1.70
CA GLU A 302 2.51 -16.45 1.67
C GLU A 302 3.97 -16.56 2.11
N ALA A 303 4.80 -15.57 1.79
CA ALA A 303 6.19 -15.55 2.24
C ALA A 303 6.32 -15.38 3.75
N VAL A 304 5.46 -14.59 4.39
CA VAL A 304 5.50 -14.31 5.83
C VAL A 304 4.53 -15.19 6.65
N GLU A 305 3.60 -15.91 6.01
CA GLU A 305 2.62 -16.79 6.66
C GLU A 305 3.26 -17.78 7.64
N PRO A 306 4.39 -18.45 7.35
CA PRO A 306 5.03 -19.36 8.31
C PRO A 306 5.50 -18.68 9.60
N LEU A 307 5.74 -17.37 9.60
CA LEU A 307 6.06 -16.57 10.78
C LEU A 307 4.79 -16.29 11.58
N LEU A 308 3.73 -15.86 10.91
CA LEU A 308 2.44 -15.56 11.50
C LEU A 308 1.80 -16.82 12.11
N SER A 309 1.75 -17.92 11.37
CA SER A 309 1.10 -19.17 11.82
C SER A 309 1.69 -19.76 13.09
N LYS A 310 2.93 -19.43 13.46
CA LYS A 310 3.53 -19.82 14.75
C LYS A 310 2.97 -19.02 15.91
N LYS A 311 2.50 -17.81 15.68
CA LYS A 311 2.02 -16.87 16.70
C LYS A 311 0.49 -16.79 16.71
N ASP A 312 -0.11 -16.63 15.55
CA ASP A 312 -1.56 -16.60 15.35
C ASP A 312 -2.01 -17.42 14.13
N PRO A 313 -2.16 -18.75 14.28
CA PRO A 313 -2.63 -19.61 13.19
C PRO A 313 -4.11 -19.38 12.82
N LYS A 314 -4.86 -18.62 13.65
CA LYS A 314 -6.25 -18.28 13.36
C LYS A 314 -6.28 -17.12 12.36
N LEU A 315 -5.56 -16.05 12.64
CA LEU A 315 -5.43 -14.91 11.74
C LEU A 315 -4.89 -15.34 10.36
N ALA A 316 -3.86 -16.20 10.32
CA ALA A 316 -3.34 -16.72 9.06
C ALA A 316 -4.43 -17.35 8.18
N LYS A 317 -5.32 -18.17 8.76
CA LYS A 317 -6.44 -18.81 8.04
C LYS A 317 -7.55 -17.84 7.66
N GLU A 318 -7.78 -16.80 8.47
CA GLU A 318 -8.73 -15.74 8.13
C GLU A 318 -8.26 -15.00 6.90
N ILE A 319 -6.99 -14.60 6.85
CA ILE A 319 -6.38 -13.93 5.69
C ILE A 319 -6.44 -14.82 4.43
N GLU A 320 -6.08 -16.11 4.51
CA GLU A 320 -6.21 -17.05 3.40
C GLU A 320 -7.65 -17.09 2.84
N ALA A 321 -8.65 -17.13 3.72
CA ALA A 321 -10.05 -17.14 3.30
C ALA A 321 -10.47 -15.81 2.67
N SER A 322 -9.97 -14.68 3.16
CA SER A 322 -10.28 -13.36 2.61
C SER A 322 -9.68 -13.16 1.22
N PHE A 323 -8.50 -13.70 0.91
CA PHE A 323 -7.98 -13.77 -0.46
C PHE A 323 -8.92 -14.56 -1.40
N GLU A 324 -9.42 -15.73 -0.94
CA GLU A 324 -10.38 -16.53 -1.72
C GLU A 324 -11.67 -15.74 -2.00
N ASP A 325 -12.18 -14.96 -1.04
CA ASP A 325 -13.38 -14.14 -1.17
C ASP A 325 -13.16 -12.99 -2.17
N VAL A 326 -12.01 -12.33 -2.15
CA VAL A 326 -11.63 -11.31 -3.15
C VAL A 326 -11.62 -11.90 -4.55
N TYR A 327 -10.94 -13.02 -4.78
CA TYR A 327 -10.95 -13.70 -6.10
C TYR A 327 -12.36 -14.13 -6.52
N ALA A 328 -13.16 -14.61 -5.57
CA ALA A 328 -14.55 -14.96 -5.85
C ALA A 328 -15.38 -13.75 -6.29
N SER A 329 -15.10 -12.57 -5.75
CA SER A 329 -15.76 -11.31 -6.08
C SER A 329 -15.40 -10.80 -7.48
N LEU A 330 -14.20 -11.13 -8.00
CA LEU A 330 -13.74 -10.79 -9.35
C LEU A 330 -14.32 -11.70 -10.45
N LYS A 331 -14.66 -12.96 -10.13
CA LYS A 331 -15.15 -13.95 -11.10
C LYS A 331 -16.29 -13.48 -12.01
N PRO A 332 -17.31 -12.72 -11.54
CA PRO A 332 -18.41 -12.26 -12.40
C PRO A 332 -17.97 -11.36 -13.56
N TYR A 333 -16.84 -10.68 -13.41
CA TYR A 333 -16.33 -9.70 -14.37
C TYR A 333 -15.34 -10.30 -15.37
N ARG A 334 -14.99 -11.58 -15.26
CA ARG A 334 -14.11 -12.28 -16.20
C ARG A 334 -14.71 -12.36 -17.61
N ARG A 335 -13.85 -12.10 -18.63
CA ARG A 335 -14.18 -12.25 -20.05
C ARG A 335 -12.99 -12.89 -20.78
N GLY A 336 -13.10 -14.16 -21.11
CA GLY A 336 -11.98 -14.90 -21.71
C GLY A 336 -10.80 -15.00 -20.75
N SER A 337 -9.63 -14.54 -21.18
CA SER A 337 -8.42 -14.48 -20.36
C SER A 337 -8.27 -13.15 -19.58
N GLY A 338 -9.17 -12.19 -19.76
CA GLY A 338 -9.12 -10.89 -19.09
C GLY A 338 -10.45 -10.58 -18.41
N PHE A 339 -10.79 -9.30 -18.37
CA PHE A 339 -11.98 -8.78 -17.70
C PHE A 339 -12.85 -7.93 -18.64
N VAL A 340 -14.03 -7.56 -18.19
CA VAL A 340 -14.82 -6.48 -18.79
C VAL A 340 -14.06 -5.16 -18.64
N SER A 341 -14.37 -4.17 -19.49
CA SER A 341 -13.90 -2.80 -19.25
C SER A 341 -14.39 -2.30 -17.89
N TYR A 342 -13.54 -1.59 -17.14
CA TYR A 342 -13.90 -1.02 -15.86
C TYR A 342 -15.15 -0.14 -15.93
N THR A 343 -15.35 0.53 -17.05
CA THR A 343 -16.54 1.38 -17.31
C THR A 343 -17.87 0.61 -17.36
N GLU A 344 -17.83 -0.73 -17.43
CA GLU A 344 -19.03 -1.57 -17.37
C GLU A 344 -19.48 -1.85 -15.92
N LEU A 345 -18.64 -1.59 -14.92
CA LEU A 345 -18.97 -1.78 -13.52
C LEU A 345 -19.95 -0.71 -13.03
N SER A 346 -20.94 -1.14 -12.25
CA SER A 346 -21.82 -0.22 -11.55
C SER A 346 -21.15 0.25 -10.22
N LYS A 347 -21.64 1.37 -9.67
CA LYS A 347 -21.23 1.82 -8.33
C LYS A 347 -21.49 0.79 -7.21
N ALA A 348 -22.38 -0.17 -7.43
CA ALA A 348 -22.61 -1.25 -6.48
C ALA A 348 -21.55 -2.31 -6.59
N ASP A 349 -21.07 -2.58 -7.81
CA ASP A 349 -19.98 -3.53 -8.08
C ASP A 349 -18.67 -3.00 -7.48
N THR A 350 -18.28 -1.76 -7.79
CA THR A 350 -17.05 -1.15 -7.25
C THR A 350 -17.07 -1.07 -5.73
N ARG A 351 -18.22 -0.71 -5.12
CA ARG A 351 -18.35 -0.71 -3.67
C ARG A 351 -18.20 -2.09 -3.06
N LYS A 352 -18.71 -3.13 -3.72
CA LYS A 352 -18.57 -4.49 -3.24
C LYS A 352 -17.10 -4.94 -3.29
N LEU A 353 -16.42 -4.67 -4.39
CA LEU A 353 -14.99 -4.99 -4.53
C LEU A 353 -14.17 -4.25 -3.46
N ALA A 354 -14.41 -2.96 -3.25
CA ALA A 354 -13.75 -2.19 -2.20
C ALA A 354 -13.96 -2.82 -0.80
N GLN A 355 -15.18 -3.25 -0.48
CA GLN A 355 -15.48 -3.85 0.83
C GLN A 355 -14.74 -5.17 1.07
N GLU A 356 -14.57 -6.00 0.04
CA GLU A 356 -13.80 -7.26 0.16
C GLU A 356 -12.30 -6.96 0.33
N ILE A 357 -11.78 -5.95 -0.37
CA ILE A 357 -10.38 -5.51 -0.20
C ILE A 357 -10.16 -4.87 1.17
N ASP A 358 -11.05 -3.99 1.61
CA ASP A 358 -10.95 -3.37 2.94
C ASP A 358 -10.92 -4.43 4.06
N ALA A 359 -11.75 -5.48 3.94
CA ALA A 359 -11.77 -6.56 4.91
C ALA A 359 -10.44 -7.34 4.94
N LEU A 360 -9.87 -7.63 3.77
CA LEU A 360 -8.57 -8.29 3.66
C LEU A 360 -7.43 -7.38 4.19
N ALA A 361 -7.43 -6.09 3.84
CA ALA A 361 -6.45 -5.14 4.32
C ALA A 361 -6.49 -4.98 5.85
N GLU A 362 -7.68 -4.95 6.46
CA GLU A 362 -7.83 -4.90 7.93
C GLU A 362 -7.18 -6.12 8.63
N GLU A 363 -7.32 -7.31 8.05
CA GLU A 363 -6.68 -8.51 8.57
C GLU A 363 -5.16 -8.50 8.35
N LEU A 364 -4.70 -8.09 7.15
CA LEU A 364 -3.27 -7.98 6.84
C LEU A 364 -2.56 -6.93 7.67
N SER A 365 -3.24 -5.85 8.07
CA SER A 365 -2.66 -4.79 8.89
C SER A 365 -2.08 -5.31 10.21
N GLN A 366 -2.62 -6.43 10.73
CA GLN A 366 -2.19 -7.05 11.98
C GLN A 366 -0.89 -7.86 11.82
N VAL A 367 -0.51 -8.26 10.61
CA VAL A 367 0.62 -9.16 10.36
C VAL A 367 1.97 -8.55 10.74
N PRO A 368 2.31 -7.31 10.32
CA PRO A 368 3.63 -6.74 10.59
C PRO A 368 3.96 -6.72 12.09
N ALA A 369 3.01 -6.28 12.92
CA ALA A 369 3.20 -6.23 14.37
C ALA A 369 3.38 -7.62 15.01
N GLN A 370 2.77 -8.66 14.44
CA GLN A 370 2.91 -10.03 14.94
C GLN A 370 4.27 -10.65 14.59
N ILE A 371 4.83 -10.34 13.43
CA ILE A 371 6.06 -10.99 12.95
C ILE A 371 7.35 -10.28 13.34
N VAL A 372 7.33 -8.98 13.69
CA VAL A 372 8.48 -8.28 14.26
C VAL A 372 8.77 -8.78 15.68
N GLY A 373 9.97 -9.23 15.98
CA GLY A 373 10.39 -9.62 17.34
C GLY A 373 10.82 -11.05 17.53
#